data_478d7af279630361fd2c8663da8c38b5
#
_entry.id   478d7af279630361fd2c8663da8c38b5
#
_cell.length_a   1.000
_cell.length_b   1.000
_cell.length_c   1.000
_cell.angle_alpha   90.00
_cell.angle_beta   90.00
_cell.angle_gamma   90.00
#
_symmetry.space_group_name_H-M   'P 1'
#
loop_
_entity.id
_entity.type
_entity.pdbx_description
1 polymer ?
#
loop_
_entity_poly.entity_id
_entity_poly.type
_entity_poly.pdbx_seq_one_letter_code
_entity_poly.pdbx_strand_id
1 'polypeptide(L)'
;MQYFINLHVYCKRKTKQEINRMKKITKILLLAIMAVPFLQSCNSEWEQADQAALVTVQKSLNTAGFYGILDNGERLYPGVMRVNYTPSNDLQRAIIYFSELEEPREGYTYNADVFNVAEITTKHITHVLTPEADTLKNGLQITNAWIGGGFLNVEFQVNVEPYLTKSLTVALQDMMIDGPTEPEGGYYPLELGFKCFPTIENGVGTTISTMACFYLGEEYSLENLGCKGYQIHYRGLNSYTDEPSEFKIITPETNK
;
A
#
# COMPACT_ATOMS: atom_id res chain seq x y z
N MET A 1 17.40 20.64 -47.39
CA MET A 1 16.70 21.34 -46.26
C MET A 1 15.67 20.46 -45.54
N GLN A 2 15.04 19.49 -46.19
CA GLN A 2 14.01 18.60 -45.64
C GLN A 2 14.54 17.56 -44.62
N TYR A 3 15.80 17.12 -44.79
CA TYR A 3 16.43 16.11 -43.89
C TYR A 3 16.76 16.63 -42.48
N PHE A 4 17.07 17.90 -42.34
CA PHE A 4 17.37 18.52 -41.02
C PHE A 4 16.14 18.72 -40.16
N ILE A 5 14.99 18.95 -40.75
CA ILE A 5 13.73 19.17 -40.02
C ILE A 5 13.25 17.85 -39.42
N ASN A 6 13.37 16.73 -40.14
CA ASN A 6 12.96 15.41 -39.65
C ASN A 6 13.83 14.89 -38.48
N LEU A 7 15.13 15.17 -38.52
CA LEU A 7 16.04 14.77 -37.43
C LEU A 7 15.76 15.54 -36.14
N HIS A 8 15.40 16.82 -36.25
CA HIS A 8 15.11 17.64 -35.09
C HIS A 8 13.79 17.28 -34.41
N VAL A 9 12.78 16.89 -35.19
CA VAL A 9 11.49 16.40 -34.68
C VAL A 9 11.63 15.01 -34.04
N TYR A 10 12.47 14.14 -34.62
CA TYR A 10 12.74 12.80 -34.08
C TYR A 10 13.50 12.87 -32.75
N CYS A 11 14.49 13.75 -32.65
CA CYS A 11 15.26 13.98 -31.43
C CYS A 11 14.41 14.60 -30.30
N LYS A 12 13.50 15.55 -30.63
CA LYS A 12 12.56 16.11 -29.64
C LYS A 12 11.50 15.13 -29.16
N ARG A 13 11.06 14.18 -30.01
CA ARG A 13 10.12 13.13 -29.59
C ARG A 13 10.80 12.12 -28.68
N LYS A 14 12.06 11.73 -28.96
CA LYS A 14 12.81 10.78 -28.11
C LYS A 14 13.08 11.36 -26.72
N THR A 15 13.52 12.61 -26.63
CA THR A 15 13.74 13.29 -25.33
C THR A 15 12.45 13.50 -24.53
N LYS A 16 11.32 13.78 -25.19
CA LYS A 16 10.03 13.94 -24.50
C LYS A 16 9.50 12.61 -23.97
N GLN A 17 9.74 11.52 -24.67
CA GLN A 17 9.37 10.17 -24.25
C GLN A 17 10.25 9.69 -23.09
N GLU A 18 11.55 9.97 -23.11
CA GLU A 18 12.46 9.68 -21.99
C GLU A 18 12.17 10.53 -20.75
N ILE A 19 11.84 11.81 -20.90
CA ILE A 19 11.46 12.68 -19.79
C ILE A 19 10.14 12.23 -19.16
N ASN A 20 9.17 11.78 -19.96
CA ASN A 20 7.92 11.24 -19.45
C ASN A 20 8.11 9.88 -18.77
N ARG A 21 9.02 9.05 -19.31
CA ARG A 21 9.43 7.78 -18.70
C ARG A 21 10.11 8.03 -17.34
N MET A 22 11.03 8.98 -17.25
CA MET A 22 11.68 9.37 -15.98
C MET A 22 10.68 9.95 -14.96
N LYS A 23 9.69 10.75 -15.39
CA LYS A 23 8.66 11.28 -14.49
C LYS A 23 7.72 10.19 -13.95
N LYS A 24 7.39 9.16 -14.75
CA LYS A 24 6.64 7.98 -14.30
C LYS A 24 7.47 7.16 -13.31
N ILE A 25 8.74 6.90 -13.61
CA ILE A 25 9.68 6.16 -12.75
C ILE A 25 9.85 6.87 -11.39
N THR A 26 9.95 8.21 -11.37
CA THR A 26 10.14 8.96 -10.13
C THR A 26 8.91 8.87 -9.21
N LYS A 27 7.69 8.84 -9.75
CA LYS A 27 6.46 8.67 -8.95
C LYS A 27 6.33 7.26 -8.35
N ILE A 28 6.72 6.23 -9.11
CA ILE A 28 6.73 4.83 -8.65
C ILE A 28 7.88 4.59 -7.65
N LEU A 29 9.04 5.20 -7.87
CA LEU A 29 10.23 5.07 -7.03
C LEU A 29 10.04 5.72 -5.63
N LEU A 30 9.25 6.79 -5.51
CA LEU A 30 8.96 7.43 -4.23
C LEU A 30 8.15 6.51 -3.29
N LEU A 31 7.28 5.66 -3.84
CA LEU A 31 6.55 4.65 -3.05
C LEU A 31 7.49 3.49 -2.61
N ALA A 32 8.47 3.12 -3.45
CA ALA A 32 9.38 2.00 -3.17
C ALA A 32 10.42 2.31 -2.08
N ILE A 33 10.83 3.57 -1.93
CA ILE A 33 11.89 3.95 -0.97
C ILE A 33 11.42 3.79 0.48
N MET A 34 10.12 3.85 0.75
CA MET A 34 9.59 3.71 2.13
C MET A 34 9.41 2.25 2.59
N ALA A 35 9.38 1.28 1.68
CA ALA A 35 9.24 -0.15 2.00
C ALA A 35 10.59 -0.86 2.28
N VAL A 36 11.72 -0.22 2.03
CA VAL A 36 13.08 -0.79 2.10
C VAL A 36 13.52 -1.31 3.48
N PRO A 37 13.08 -0.81 4.64
CA PRO A 37 13.58 -1.33 5.92
C PRO A 37 13.15 -2.76 6.26
N PHE A 38 12.22 -3.36 5.54
CA PHE A 38 11.71 -4.71 5.85
C PHE A 38 12.48 -5.86 5.18
N LEU A 39 13.37 -5.57 4.23
CA LEU A 39 14.00 -6.58 3.37
C LEU A 39 15.46 -6.87 3.74
N GLN A 40 15.89 -6.64 4.98
CA GLN A 40 17.19 -7.15 5.46
C GLN A 40 17.13 -8.66 5.74
N SER A 41 16.69 -9.44 4.76
CA SER A 41 16.95 -10.88 4.69
C SER A 41 17.65 -11.17 3.37
N CYS A 42 18.95 -11.34 3.45
CA CYS A 42 19.87 -11.93 2.49
C CYS A 42 19.24 -12.52 1.21
N ASN A 43 19.09 -11.69 0.17
CA ASN A 43 19.28 -12.10 -1.23
C ASN A 43 19.30 -10.86 -2.12
N SER A 44 20.39 -10.69 -2.87
CA SER A 44 20.68 -9.56 -3.74
C SER A 44 19.86 -9.52 -5.04
N GLU A 45 18.88 -10.41 -5.21
CA GLU A 45 18.13 -10.53 -6.47
C GLU A 45 17.16 -9.36 -6.71
N TRP A 46 16.61 -8.75 -5.66
CA TRP A 46 15.70 -7.60 -5.80
C TRP A 46 16.42 -6.30 -6.23
N GLU A 47 17.75 -6.21 -6.02
CA GLU A 47 18.58 -5.08 -6.49
C GLU A 47 18.66 -5.03 -8.03
N GLN A 48 18.26 -6.09 -8.71
CA GLN A 48 18.23 -6.18 -10.18
C GLN A 48 16.93 -5.64 -10.77
N ALA A 49 15.89 -5.40 -9.96
CA ALA A 49 14.63 -4.86 -10.43
C ALA A 49 14.74 -3.37 -10.75
N ASP A 50 14.27 -2.96 -11.92
CA ASP A 50 14.23 -1.56 -12.34
C ASP A 50 13.01 -0.80 -11.80
N GLN A 51 11.99 -1.53 -11.39
CA GLN A 51 10.68 -0.99 -11.01
C GLN A 51 10.10 -1.73 -9.81
N ALA A 52 9.25 -1.02 -9.06
CA ALA A 52 8.39 -1.60 -8.03
C ALA A 52 6.97 -1.03 -8.16
N ALA A 53 5.97 -1.88 -8.00
CA ALA A 53 4.57 -1.47 -8.06
C ALA A 53 3.76 -2.08 -6.93
N LEU A 54 2.92 -1.26 -6.29
CA LEU A 54 1.88 -1.73 -5.37
C LEU A 54 0.70 -2.21 -6.19
N VAL A 55 0.34 -3.46 -6.03
CA VAL A 55 -0.73 -4.12 -6.80
C VAL A 55 -1.71 -4.85 -5.90
N THR A 56 -2.93 -5.04 -6.40
CA THR A 56 -3.83 -6.09 -5.93
C THR A 56 -3.54 -7.36 -6.72
N VAL A 57 -3.14 -8.42 -6.04
CA VAL A 57 -2.86 -9.70 -6.67
C VAL A 57 -4.16 -10.46 -6.90
N GLN A 58 -4.38 -10.87 -8.15
CA GLN A 58 -5.54 -11.65 -8.57
C GLN A 58 -5.10 -13.04 -9.03
N LYS A 59 -5.74 -14.08 -8.53
CA LYS A 59 -5.53 -15.43 -9.04
C LYS A 59 -6.04 -15.55 -10.47
N SER A 60 -5.26 -16.14 -11.36
CA SER A 60 -5.68 -16.39 -12.73
C SER A 60 -6.60 -17.61 -12.76
N LEU A 61 -7.79 -17.46 -13.35
CA LEU A 61 -8.76 -18.56 -13.51
C LEU A 61 -8.28 -19.64 -14.50
N ASN A 62 -7.40 -19.27 -15.43
CA ASN A 62 -7.02 -20.13 -16.57
C ASN A 62 -5.59 -20.70 -16.47
N THR A 63 -4.80 -20.26 -15.51
CA THR A 63 -3.42 -20.70 -15.30
C THR A 63 -3.15 -20.83 -13.81
N ALA A 64 -2.19 -21.66 -13.42
CA ALA A 64 -1.75 -21.80 -12.02
C ALA A 64 -1.04 -20.56 -11.47
N GLY A 65 -1.20 -19.40 -12.12
CA GLY A 65 -0.52 -18.14 -11.80
C GLY A 65 -1.44 -17.06 -11.26
N PHE A 66 -0.89 -15.86 -11.21
CA PHE A 66 -1.60 -14.65 -10.80
C PHE A 66 -1.29 -13.51 -11.78
N TYR A 67 -1.97 -12.40 -11.63
CA TYR A 67 -1.62 -11.11 -12.24
C TYR A 67 -1.83 -9.98 -11.23
N GLY A 68 -1.16 -8.85 -11.42
CA GLY A 68 -1.31 -7.68 -10.58
C GLY A 68 -2.21 -6.63 -11.22
N ILE A 69 -3.03 -5.95 -10.41
CA ILE A 69 -3.77 -4.75 -10.79
C ILE A 69 -3.23 -3.58 -9.97
N LEU A 70 -2.72 -2.55 -10.64
CA LEU A 70 -2.25 -1.32 -10.02
C LEU A 70 -3.44 -0.43 -9.60
N ASP A 71 -3.21 0.53 -8.69
CA ASP A 71 -4.24 1.44 -8.21
C ASP A 71 -4.89 2.32 -9.31
N ASN A 72 -4.17 2.54 -10.41
CA ASN A 72 -4.66 3.23 -11.61
C ASN A 72 -5.39 2.32 -12.60
N GLY A 73 -5.62 1.05 -12.27
CA GLY A 73 -6.27 0.05 -13.11
C GLY A 73 -5.35 -0.60 -14.15
N GLU A 74 -4.09 -0.20 -14.27
CA GLU A 74 -3.12 -0.87 -15.14
C GLU A 74 -2.87 -2.31 -14.66
N ARG A 75 -2.54 -3.21 -15.58
CA ARG A 75 -2.38 -4.64 -15.29
C ARG A 75 -0.95 -5.09 -15.55
N LEU A 76 -0.42 -5.87 -14.60
CA LEU A 76 0.91 -6.49 -14.67
C LEU A 76 0.76 -8.00 -14.83
N TYR A 77 1.34 -8.55 -15.89
CA TYR A 77 1.46 -9.99 -16.11
C TYR A 77 2.87 -10.46 -15.71
N PRO A 78 3.02 -11.46 -14.83
CA PRO A 78 4.30 -12.04 -14.47
C PRO A 78 4.75 -13.02 -15.57
N GLY A 79 5.37 -12.50 -16.64
CA GLY A 79 5.84 -13.29 -17.78
C GLY A 79 6.98 -14.24 -17.39
N VAL A 80 7.87 -13.78 -16.50
CA VAL A 80 8.93 -14.58 -15.88
C VAL A 80 8.83 -14.40 -14.36
N MET A 81 8.92 -15.51 -13.63
CA MET A 81 8.94 -15.52 -12.16
C MET A 81 10.28 -16.06 -11.68
N ARG A 82 11.05 -15.24 -10.97
CA ARG A 82 12.31 -15.66 -10.34
C ARG A 82 12.13 -16.12 -8.89
N VAL A 83 10.96 -15.86 -8.33
CA VAL A 83 10.58 -16.28 -6.98
C VAL A 83 9.38 -17.22 -7.03
N ASN A 84 9.30 -18.14 -6.09
CA ASN A 84 8.12 -18.97 -5.91
C ASN A 84 7.14 -18.20 -5.03
N TYR A 85 6.02 -17.77 -5.63
CA TYR A 85 5.00 -17.00 -4.94
C TYR A 85 3.60 -17.54 -5.20
N THR A 86 2.83 -17.64 -4.14
CA THR A 86 1.40 -17.96 -4.18
C THR A 86 0.68 -16.98 -3.25
N PRO A 87 -0.34 -16.24 -3.74
CA PRO A 87 -1.07 -15.28 -2.91
C PRO A 87 -1.69 -15.95 -1.68
N SER A 88 -1.50 -15.34 -0.50
CA SER A 88 -2.04 -15.83 0.77
C SER A 88 -3.56 -15.76 0.82
N ASN A 89 -4.14 -14.70 0.21
CA ASN A 89 -5.58 -14.45 0.18
C ASN A 89 -6.03 -14.03 -1.21
N ASP A 90 -7.33 -14.09 -1.46
CA ASP A 90 -7.94 -13.37 -2.57
C ASP A 90 -7.90 -11.87 -2.25
N LEU A 91 -7.65 -11.03 -3.26
CA LEU A 91 -7.45 -9.59 -3.10
C LEU A 91 -6.22 -9.21 -2.23
N GLN A 92 -5.18 -10.04 -2.20
CA GLN A 92 -3.93 -9.74 -1.50
C GLN A 92 -3.24 -8.52 -2.10
N ARG A 93 -2.85 -7.55 -1.26
CA ARG A 93 -1.98 -6.43 -1.68
C ARG A 93 -0.53 -6.85 -1.55
N ALA A 94 0.27 -6.50 -2.56
CA ALA A 94 1.70 -6.79 -2.57
C ALA A 94 2.49 -5.71 -3.32
N ILE A 95 3.76 -5.55 -2.98
CA ILE A 95 4.73 -4.83 -3.80
C ILE A 95 5.44 -5.87 -4.67
N ILE A 96 5.36 -5.68 -5.99
CA ILE A 96 6.08 -6.50 -6.97
C ILE A 96 7.30 -5.72 -7.44
N TYR A 97 8.48 -6.33 -7.33
CA TYR A 97 9.74 -5.84 -7.85
C TYR A 97 10.03 -6.53 -9.17
N PHE A 98 10.18 -5.76 -10.24
CA PHE A 98 10.26 -6.32 -11.59
C PHE A 98 11.03 -5.44 -12.56
N SER A 99 11.46 -6.04 -13.69
CA SER A 99 11.87 -5.35 -14.90
C SER A 99 10.87 -5.64 -16.02
N GLU A 100 10.65 -4.68 -16.91
CA GLU A 100 9.73 -4.86 -18.03
C GLU A 100 10.39 -5.67 -19.15
N LEU A 101 9.73 -6.74 -19.60
CA LEU A 101 10.14 -7.53 -20.75
C LEU A 101 9.83 -6.78 -22.04
N GLU A 102 10.68 -6.94 -23.06
CA GLU A 102 10.52 -6.29 -24.37
C GLU A 102 9.27 -6.76 -25.13
N GLU A 103 8.87 -8.02 -24.93
CA GLU A 103 7.70 -8.60 -25.60
C GLU A 103 6.43 -8.15 -24.91
N PRO A 104 5.52 -7.43 -25.60
CA PRO A 104 4.26 -7.01 -25.00
C PRO A 104 3.32 -8.22 -24.80
N ARG A 105 2.49 -8.15 -23.75
CA ARG A 105 1.45 -9.14 -23.47
C ARG A 105 0.07 -8.52 -23.69
N GLU A 106 -0.71 -9.12 -24.57
CA GLU A 106 -2.08 -8.63 -24.87
C GLU A 106 -2.94 -8.59 -23.59
N GLY A 107 -3.62 -7.46 -23.37
CA GLY A 107 -4.47 -7.22 -22.22
C GLY A 107 -3.74 -6.79 -20.95
N TYR A 108 -2.42 -6.57 -21.00
CA TYR A 108 -1.60 -6.12 -19.88
C TYR A 108 -0.77 -4.89 -20.28
N THR A 109 -0.60 -3.98 -19.31
CA THR A 109 0.26 -2.81 -19.47
C THR A 109 1.73 -3.17 -19.32
N TYR A 110 2.02 -4.11 -18.40
CA TYR A 110 3.37 -4.58 -18.12
C TYR A 110 3.44 -6.10 -18.32
N ASN A 111 4.44 -6.54 -19.10
CA ASN A 111 4.91 -7.92 -19.11
C ASN A 111 6.20 -7.96 -18.30
N ALA A 112 6.19 -8.61 -17.14
CA ALA A 112 7.18 -8.44 -16.09
C ALA A 112 8.08 -9.67 -15.91
N ASP A 113 9.39 -9.44 -15.77
CA ASP A 113 10.35 -10.34 -15.15
C ASP A 113 10.37 -10.01 -13.65
N VAL A 114 9.74 -10.86 -12.82
CA VAL A 114 9.48 -10.62 -11.40
C VAL A 114 10.61 -11.19 -10.56
N PHE A 115 11.32 -10.30 -9.84
CA PHE A 115 12.44 -10.65 -8.97
C PHE A 115 12.00 -10.93 -7.52
N ASN A 116 10.99 -10.20 -7.04
CA ASN A 116 10.47 -10.38 -5.68
C ASN A 116 9.01 -9.94 -5.57
N VAL A 117 8.29 -10.54 -4.62
CA VAL A 117 6.93 -10.19 -4.24
C VAL A 117 6.87 -10.06 -2.73
N ALA A 118 6.60 -8.85 -2.23
CA ALA A 118 6.45 -8.56 -0.81
C ALA A 118 4.97 -8.35 -0.49
N GLU A 119 4.34 -9.30 0.20
CA GLU A 119 2.94 -9.16 0.64
C GLU A 119 2.82 -8.04 1.67
N ILE A 120 1.78 -7.24 1.53
CA ILE A 120 1.39 -6.23 2.49
C ILE A 120 0.26 -6.77 3.36
N THR A 121 0.27 -6.47 4.64
CA THR A 121 -0.85 -6.80 5.54
C THR A 121 -2.15 -6.27 4.95
N THR A 122 -3.01 -7.18 4.52
CA THR A 122 -4.28 -6.86 3.85
C THR A 122 -5.44 -7.41 4.68
N LYS A 123 -6.38 -6.55 5.05
CA LYS A 123 -7.50 -6.88 5.93
C LYS A 123 -8.80 -6.22 5.47
N HIS A 124 -9.92 -6.67 6.02
CA HIS A 124 -11.20 -5.97 5.95
C HIS A 124 -11.33 -5.00 7.13
N ILE A 125 -12.17 -3.99 6.97
CA ILE A 125 -12.63 -3.14 8.08
C ILE A 125 -13.50 -4.03 8.98
N THR A 126 -13.34 -3.88 10.29
CA THR A 126 -14.07 -4.69 11.27
C THR A 126 -15.22 -3.89 11.86
N HIS A 127 -16.42 -4.49 11.86
CA HIS A 127 -17.63 -3.90 12.42
C HIS A 127 -17.76 -4.09 13.93
N VAL A 128 -16.99 -4.96 14.53
CA VAL A 128 -17.19 -5.36 15.92
C VAL A 128 -15.99 -4.92 16.74
N LEU A 129 -16.24 -4.23 17.83
CA LEU A 129 -15.31 -4.14 18.95
C LEU A 129 -15.10 -5.56 19.47
N THR A 130 -14.20 -6.31 18.84
CA THR A 130 -13.80 -7.61 19.37
C THR A 130 -12.96 -7.38 20.62
N PRO A 131 -13.00 -8.30 21.63
CA PRO A 131 -12.08 -8.22 22.76
C PRO A 131 -10.61 -8.12 22.35
N GLU A 132 -10.27 -8.55 21.13
CA GLU A 132 -8.94 -8.38 20.52
C GLU A 132 -8.66 -6.92 20.16
N ALA A 133 -9.66 -6.18 19.73
CA ALA A 133 -9.53 -4.76 19.40
C ALA A 133 -9.14 -3.93 20.63
N ASP A 134 -9.72 -4.21 21.79
CA ASP A 134 -9.33 -3.59 23.07
C ASP A 134 -7.85 -3.83 23.44
N THR A 135 -7.18 -4.78 22.79
CA THR A 135 -5.76 -5.04 23.02
C THR A 135 -4.83 -4.30 22.06
N LEU A 136 -5.36 -3.63 21.02
CA LEU A 136 -4.58 -2.92 19.99
C LEU A 136 -4.26 -1.49 20.43
N LYS A 137 -3.61 -1.34 21.59
CA LYS A 137 -3.41 -0.05 22.28
C LYS A 137 -1.99 0.53 22.14
N ASN A 138 -1.13 -0.05 21.29
CA ASN A 138 0.18 0.54 21.07
C ASN A 138 0.08 1.78 20.18
N GLY A 139 0.92 2.78 20.47
CA GLY A 139 0.99 4.01 19.69
C GLY A 139 1.63 3.80 18.32
N LEU A 140 1.19 4.57 17.35
CA LEU A 140 1.72 4.62 15.99
C LEU A 140 1.72 6.06 15.46
N GLN A 141 2.43 6.30 14.34
CA GLN A 141 2.37 7.57 13.62
C GLN A 141 2.02 7.30 12.17
N ILE A 142 0.86 7.75 11.70
CA ILE A 142 0.51 7.67 10.28
C ILE A 142 1.40 8.64 9.50
N THR A 143 2.24 8.11 8.63
CA THR A 143 3.12 8.91 7.75
C THR A 143 2.43 9.27 6.46
N ASN A 144 1.69 8.32 5.87
CA ASN A 144 0.94 8.52 4.64
C ASN A 144 -0.33 7.67 4.64
N ALA A 145 -1.39 8.12 3.92
CA ALA A 145 -2.55 7.30 3.66
C ALA A 145 -3.28 7.80 2.41
N TRP A 146 -3.81 6.87 1.61
CA TRP A 146 -4.54 7.17 0.38
C TRP A 146 -5.55 6.09 0.03
N ILE A 147 -6.50 6.44 -0.83
CA ILE A 147 -7.47 5.52 -1.39
C ILE A 147 -6.96 5.10 -2.78
N GLY A 148 -6.82 3.80 -3.01
CA GLY A 148 -6.37 3.26 -4.29
C GLY A 148 -6.66 1.77 -4.43
N GLY A 149 -7.01 1.32 -5.64
CA GLY A 149 -7.27 -0.08 -5.94
C GLY A 149 -8.43 -0.72 -5.17
N GLY A 150 -9.36 0.09 -4.62
CA GLY A 150 -10.45 -0.37 -3.75
C GLY A 150 -10.04 -0.54 -2.28
N PHE A 151 -8.87 -0.01 -1.89
CA PHE A 151 -8.34 -0.09 -0.53
C PHE A 151 -8.09 1.30 0.05
N LEU A 152 -8.18 1.38 1.37
CA LEU A 152 -7.55 2.39 2.18
C LEU A 152 -6.14 1.88 2.53
N ASN A 153 -5.12 2.50 1.95
CA ASN A 153 -3.72 2.16 2.16
C ASN A 153 -3.15 3.09 3.22
N VAL A 154 -2.49 2.54 4.25
CA VAL A 154 -1.96 3.32 5.38
C VAL A 154 -0.51 2.94 5.62
N GLU A 155 0.39 3.90 5.47
CA GLU A 155 1.79 3.81 5.90
C GLU A 155 1.93 4.42 7.28
N PHE A 156 2.59 3.73 8.19
CA PHE A 156 2.75 4.19 9.54
C PHE A 156 4.08 3.73 10.16
N GLN A 157 4.52 4.47 11.16
CA GLN A 157 5.67 4.15 11.98
C GLN A 157 5.24 3.64 13.34
N VAL A 158 5.99 2.67 13.86
CA VAL A 158 5.77 2.07 15.17
C VAL A 158 7.11 1.83 15.87
N ASN A 159 7.08 1.86 17.19
CA ASN A 159 8.22 1.49 18.01
C ASN A 159 8.15 0.00 18.33
N VAL A 160 9.24 -0.72 18.09
CA VAL A 160 9.34 -2.16 18.31
C VAL A 160 10.64 -2.50 19.06
N GLU A 161 10.62 -3.59 19.81
CA GLU A 161 11.82 -4.11 20.49
C GLU A 161 12.85 -4.57 19.44
N PRO A 162 14.12 -4.07 19.48
CA PRO A 162 15.05 -4.22 18.36
C PRO A 162 15.51 -5.66 18.08
N TYR A 163 15.55 -6.54 19.09
CA TYR A 163 16.23 -7.83 18.99
C TYR A 163 15.31 -9.05 19.06
N LEU A 164 14.00 -8.87 19.18
CA LEU A 164 13.07 -9.99 19.33
C LEU A 164 12.26 -10.23 18.04
N THR A 165 11.90 -11.48 17.81
CA THR A 165 10.92 -11.82 16.76
C THR A 165 9.59 -11.14 17.08
N LYS A 166 9.08 -10.36 16.14
CA LYS A 166 7.94 -9.48 16.36
C LYS A 166 6.70 -10.04 15.71
N SER A 167 5.61 -10.04 16.45
CA SER A 167 4.27 -10.19 15.89
C SER A 167 3.60 -8.82 15.88
N LEU A 168 3.25 -8.35 14.69
CA LEU A 168 2.55 -7.08 14.50
C LEU A 168 1.10 -7.38 14.15
N THR A 169 0.18 -6.82 14.90
CA THR A 169 -1.25 -6.90 14.61
C THR A 169 -1.80 -5.50 14.41
N VAL A 170 -2.53 -5.30 13.33
CA VAL A 170 -3.19 -4.04 13.00
C VAL A 170 -4.64 -4.32 12.63
N ALA A 171 -5.55 -3.45 13.01
CA ALA A 171 -6.94 -3.50 12.58
C ALA A 171 -7.46 -2.09 12.34
N LEU A 172 -8.38 -1.96 11.41
CA LEU A 172 -9.15 -0.75 11.17
C LEU A 172 -10.60 -1.04 11.54
N GLN A 173 -11.15 -0.25 12.45
CA GLN A 173 -12.47 -0.44 13.04
C GLN A 173 -13.41 0.66 12.59
N ASP A 174 -14.66 0.30 12.39
CA ASP A 174 -15.75 1.22 12.16
C ASP A 174 -16.20 1.83 13.49
N MET A 175 -16.14 3.15 13.60
CA MET A 175 -16.55 3.89 14.81
C MET A 175 -18.04 4.26 14.81
N MET A 176 -18.78 3.99 13.72
CA MET A 176 -20.20 4.37 13.59
C MET A 176 -21.16 3.35 14.18
N ILE A 177 -20.69 2.16 14.56
CA ILE A 177 -21.56 1.05 15.03
C ILE A 177 -22.38 1.44 16.26
N ASP A 178 -21.78 2.18 17.19
CA ASP A 178 -22.42 2.67 18.42
C ASP A 178 -22.32 4.21 18.55
N GLY A 179 -22.00 4.90 17.46
CA GLY A 179 -21.67 6.32 17.43
C GLY A 179 -22.77 7.22 16.89
N PRO A 180 -22.44 8.45 16.54
CA PRO A 180 -23.37 9.43 15.99
C PRO A 180 -23.96 8.95 14.67
N THR A 181 -25.22 9.30 14.42
CA THR A 181 -25.96 8.89 13.22
C THR A 181 -25.49 9.54 11.93
N GLU A 182 -24.63 10.58 12.00
CA GLU A 182 -24.08 11.28 10.85
C GLU A 182 -22.58 11.56 11.05
N PRO A 183 -21.76 11.34 10.00
CA PRO A 183 -20.32 11.63 10.04
C PRO A 183 -20.03 13.12 10.23
N GLU A 184 -19.18 13.45 11.19
CA GLU A 184 -18.80 14.84 11.48
C GLU A 184 -18.02 15.45 10.30
N GLY A 185 -18.45 16.64 9.87
CA GLY A 185 -17.80 17.34 8.73
C GLY A 185 -17.91 16.64 7.38
N GLY A 186 -18.64 15.51 7.30
CA GLY A 186 -18.79 14.67 6.11
C GLY A 186 -17.61 13.72 5.88
N TYR A 187 -16.88 13.37 6.94
CA TYR A 187 -15.81 12.36 6.92
C TYR A 187 -16.21 11.15 7.75
N TYR A 188 -16.08 9.96 7.17
CA TYR A 188 -16.44 8.71 7.85
C TYR A 188 -15.38 8.34 8.90
N PRO A 189 -15.74 8.18 10.17
CA PRO A 189 -14.80 7.94 11.25
C PRO A 189 -14.39 6.47 11.33
N LEU A 190 -13.09 6.22 11.32
CA LEU A 190 -12.47 4.91 11.50
C LEU A 190 -11.41 4.98 12.60
N GLU A 191 -11.18 3.92 13.35
CA GLU A 191 -10.09 3.81 14.31
C GLU A 191 -9.03 2.80 13.86
N LEU A 192 -7.77 3.24 13.76
CA LEU A 192 -6.63 2.38 13.49
C LEU A 192 -5.98 1.94 14.80
N GLY A 193 -6.16 0.67 15.14
CA GLY A 193 -5.55 0.03 16.29
C GLY A 193 -4.30 -0.78 15.89
N PHE A 194 -3.30 -0.78 16.77
CA PHE A 194 -2.04 -1.50 16.57
C PHE A 194 -1.58 -2.19 17.85
N LYS A 195 -0.99 -3.39 17.71
CA LYS A 195 -0.32 -4.13 18.77
C LYS A 195 0.97 -4.75 18.27
N CYS A 196 2.01 -4.58 19.05
CA CYS A 196 3.28 -5.28 18.91
C CYS A 196 3.47 -6.25 20.08
N PHE A 197 3.93 -7.46 19.79
CA PHE A 197 4.34 -8.40 20.83
C PHE A 197 5.79 -8.85 20.54
N PRO A 198 6.68 -8.83 21.52
CA PRO A 198 6.48 -8.32 22.88
C PRO A 198 6.31 -6.80 22.92
N THR A 199 5.58 -6.34 23.93
CA THR A 199 5.34 -4.90 24.17
C THR A 199 6.62 -4.23 24.65
N ILE A 200 6.89 -3.01 24.24
CA ILE A 200 8.04 -2.23 24.73
C ILE A 200 7.74 -1.79 26.15
N GLU A 201 8.45 -2.32 27.13
CA GLU A 201 8.26 -1.97 28.56
C GLU A 201 9.09 -0.76 28.95
N ASN A 202 9.83 -0.08 28.36
CA ASN A 202 10.61 1.08 28.85
C ASN A 202 10.95 2.15 27.79
N GLY A 203 10.20 2.24 26.71
CA GLY A 203 10.32 3.34 25.75
C GLY A 203 11.60 3.35 24.89
N VAL A 204 12.46 2.33 24.99
CA VAL A 204 13.67 2.19 24.20
C VAL A 204 13.42 1.16 23.12
N GLY A 205 12.82 1.61 22.00
CA GLY A 205 12.56 0.78 20.85
C GLY A 205 13.24 1.30 19.59
N THR A 206 13.23 0.50 18.55
CA THR A 206 13.57 0.93 17.19
C THR A 206 12.31 1.32 16.46
N THR A 207 12.30 2.51 15.87
CA THR A 207 11.19 2.92 15.00
C THR A 207 11.31 2.22 13.66
N ILE A 208 10.26 1.52 13.25
CA ILE A 208 10.17 0.92 11.93
C ILE A 208 8.97 1.50 11.18
N SER A 209 9.08 1.57 9.85
CA SER A 209 7.97 1.91 8.95
C SER A 209 7.30 0.64 8.44
N THR A 210 5.99 0.65 8.33
CA THR A 210 5.19 -0.47 7.81
C THR A 210 3.97 0.04 7.08
N MET A 211 3.29 -0.86 6.37
CA MET A 211 2.07 -0.57 5.63
C MET A 211 1.01 -1.62 5.94
N ALA A 212 -0.24 -1.18 5.98
CA ALA A 212 -1.41 -2.04 5.95
C ALA A 212 -2.42 -1.50 4.94
N CYS A 213 -3.16 -2.40 4.30
CA CYS A 213 -4.18 -2.09 3.31
C CYS A 213 -5.51 -2.68 3.80
N PHE A 214 -6.55 -1.85 3.81
CA PHE A 214 -7.88 -2.23 4.27
C PHE A 214 -8.86 -2.19 3.10
N TYR A 215 -9.44 -3.35 2.78
CA TYR A 215 -10.40 -3.45 1.69
C TYR A 215 -11.68 -2.70 2.05
N LEU A 216 -12.08 -1.76 1.19
CA LEU A 216 -13.25 -0.92 1.39
C LEU A 216 -14.54 -1.63 0.94
N GLY A 217 -14.47 -2.39 -0.16
CA GLY A 217 -15.66 -2.99 -0.77
C GLY A 217 -16.70 -1.95 -1.17
N GLU A 218 -17.93 -2.41 -1.41
CA GLU A 218 -19.07 -1.51 -1.67
C GLU A 218 -19.53 -0.82 -0.39
N GLU A 219 -19.48 -1.51 0.74
CA GLU A 219 -19.99 -1.08 2.02
C GLU A 219 -19.30 0.19 2.54
N TYR A 220 -17.99 0.27 2.41
CA TYR A 220 -17.19 1.43 2.81
C TYR A 220 -16.80 2.33 1.64
N SER A 221 -17.45 2.19 0.47
CA SER A 221 -17.21 3.14 -0.61
C SER A 221 -17.75 4.53 -0.23
N LEU A 222 -16.99 5.59 -0.54
CA LEU A 222 -17.40 6.96 -0.21
C LEU A 222 -18.72 7.36 -0.87
N GLU A 223 -19.02 6.77 -2.04
CA GLU A 223 -20.28 6.97 -2.74
C GLU A 223 -21.46 6.42 -1.93
N ASN A 224 -21.36 5.18 -1.44
CA ASN A 224 -22.42 4.55 -0.64
C ASN A 224 -22.56 5.18 0.75
N LEU A 225 -21.46 5.61 1.34
CA LEU A 225 -21.45 6.31 2.63
C LEU A 225 -21.93 7.77 2.52
N GLY A 226 -21.99 8.35 1.32
CA GLY A 226 -22.30 9.77 1.12
C GLY A 226 -21.24 10.70 1.72
N CYS A 227 -20.02 10.24 1.92
CA CYS A 227 -18.93 10.94 2.59
C CYS A 227 -17.91 11.52 1.61
N LYS A 228 -17.19 12.56 2.07
CA LYS A 228 -16.11 13.22 1.30
C LYS A 228 -14.77 12.48 1.44
N GLY A 229 -14.64 11.65 2.47
CA GLY A 229 -13.41 10.95 2.81
C GLY A 229 -13.53 10.23 4.14
N TYR A 230 -12.40 9.76 4.66
CA TYR A 230 -12.30 9.11 5.96
C TYR A 230 -11.56 9.98 6.96
N GLN A 231 -11.93 9.87 8.22
CA GLN A 231 -11.19 10.41 9.37
C GLN A 231 -10.68 9.23 10.18
N ILE A 232 -9.37 8.96 10.08
CA ILE A 232 -8.74 7.85 10.79
C ILE A 232 -8.25 8.35 12.13
N HIS A 233 -8.85 7.86 13.20
CA HIS A 233 -8.42 8.09 14.58
C HIS A 233 -7.37 7.04 14.96
N TYR A 234 -6.36 7.43 15.74
CA TYR A 234 -5.31 6.53 16.19
C TYR A 234 -4.62 7.05 17.45
N ARG A 235 -3.93 6.16 18.18
CA ARG A 235 -3.06 6.56 19.28
C ARG A 235 -1.72 7.02 18.74
N GLY A 236 -1.33 8.26 19.07
CA GLY A 236 -0.04 8.80 18.68
C GLY A 236 1.13 7.98 19.24
N LEU A 237 2.25 7.96 18.54
CA LEU A 237 3.44 7.12 18.86
C LEU A 237 3.93 7.27 20.32
N ASN A 238 3.75 8.44 20.91
CA ASN A 238 4.15 8.76 22.28
C ASN A 238 2.94 8.96 23.21
N SER A 239 1.76 8.53 22.81
CA SER A 239 0.56 8.64 23.65
C SER A 239 0.58 7.60 24.74
N TYR A 240 0.26 8.02 25.96
CA TYR A 240 0.10 7.17 27.15
C TYR A 240 -1.37 7.01 27.54
N THR A 241 -2.29 7.45 26.67
CA THR A 241 -3.75 7.34 26.90
C THR A 241 -4.29 6.09 26.23
N ASP A 242 -5.34 5.52 26.83
CA ASP A 242 -6.07 4.38 26.23
C ASP A 242 -6.95 4.79 25.05
N GLU A 243 -7.24 6.07 24.90
CA GLU A 243 -8.06 6.62 23.84
C GLU A 243 -7.23 7.14 22.66
N PRO A 244 -7.77 7.15 21.44
CA PRO A 244 -7.16 7.81 20.30
C PRO A 244 -6.86 9.29 20.60
N SER A 245 -5.65 9.72 20.34
CA SER A 245 -5.17 11.10 20.61
C SER A 245 -4.93 11.94 19.37
N GLU A 246 -4.92 11.29 18.21
CA GLU A 246 -4.64 11.92 16.92
C GLU A 246 -5.64 11.44 15.86
N PHE A 247 -5.77 12.20 14.78
CA PHE A 247 -6.51 11.76 13.61
C PHE A 247 -5.87 12.26 12.31
N LYS A 248 -6.17 11.57 11.20
CA LYS A 248 -5.77 11.94 9.84
C LYS A 248 -6.97 11.91 8.90
N ILE A 249 -7.16 12.98 8.13
CA ILE A 249 -8.20 13.07 7.11
C ILE A 249 -7.64 12.57 5.78
N ILE A 250 -8.37 11.68 5.12
CA ILE A 250 -8.05 11.10 3.83
C ILE A 250 -9.18 11.40 2.86
N THR A 251 -8.88 12.05 1.77
CA THR A 251 -9.81 12.31 0.67
C THR A 251 -9.33 11.60 -0.60
N PRO A 252 -10.24 11.24 -1.53
CA PRO A 252 -9.83 10.77 -2.83
C PRO A 252 -8.92 11.78 -3.50
N GLU A 253 -7.85 11.31 -4.14
CA GLU A 253 -7.05 12.17 -4.99
C GLU A 253 -7.94 12.70 -6.13
N THR A 254 -8.13 14.00 -6.19
CA THR A 254 -8.74 14.62 -7.37
C THR A 254 -7.74 14.48 -8.52
N ASN A 255 -8.04 13.58 -9.45
CA ASN A 255 -7.31 13.48 -10.71
C ASN A 255 -7.40 14.83 -11.42
N LYS A 256 -6.36 15.65 -11.32
CA LYS A 256 -6.15 16.86 -12.10
C LYS A 256 -5.32 16.57 -13.35
#